data_205502dfc0e75d3f04a4438243e15f00
#
_entry.id   205502dfc0e75d3f04a4438243e15f00
#
_cell.length_a   1.000
_cell.length_b   1.000
_cell.length_c   1.000
_cell.angle_alpha   90.00
_cell.angle_beta   90.00
_cell.angle_gamma   90.00
#
_symmetry.space_group_name_H-M   'P 1'
#
loop_
_entity.id
_entity.type
_entity.pdbx_description
1 polymer ?
#
loop_
_entity_poly.entity_id
_entity_poly.type
_entity_poly.pdbx_seq_one_letter_code
_entity_poly.pdbx_strand_id
1 'polypeptide(L)'
;MKNNHKLGALLAILGIVAGILCLYFIAGTYNTVIHTHFNAGDWEESNTVRLVYAVLGWLGTAAGVLSVVVLWGFLNKERWAWFWGTVAATILLLAGFFPMIPAADSGLSVPTMWVFLLAAVMWFGMLLVGGVGGKIITLTFIAGLAYVLTFIDGVAPISKFQTTFQMPTAYVQNENAFWNGMYVILQQISWWGAAAWAIFIFGAVGKKRWALPVG
;
A
#
# COMPACT_ATOMS: atom_id res chain seq x y z
N MET A 1 -12.03 -3.38 28.51
CA MET A 1 -12.45 -3.89 27.18
C MET A 1 -11.97 -5.33 27.06
N LYS A 2 -12.87 -6.28 26.79
CA LYS A 2 -12.46 -7.67 26.53
C LYS A 2 -11.81 -7.72 25.13
N ASN A 3 -10.49 -7.74 25.06
CA ASN A 3 -9.81 -8.05 23.80
C ASN A 3 -10.24 -9.44 23.36
N ASN A 4 -10.88 -9.52 22.19
CA ASN A 4 -11.27 -10.82 21.66
C ASN A 4 -10.04 -11.47 20.99
N HIS A 5 -9.17 -12.06 21.84
CA HIS A 5 -7.92 -12.68 21.39
C HIS A 5 -8.15 -13.80 20.37
N LYS A 6 -9.28 -14.52 20.46
CA LYS A 6 -9.62 -15.57 19.48
C LYS A 6 -9.87 -14.99 18.09
N LEU A 7 -10.66 -13.91 18.03
CA LEU A 7 -10.90 -13.21 16.76
C LEU A 7 -9.57 -12.61 16.22
N GLY A 8 -8.76 -12.01 17.08
CA GLY A 8 -7.46 -11.47 16.69
C GLY A 8 -6.53 -12.54 16.12
N ALA A 9 -6.48 -13.73 16.73
CA ALA A 9 -5.70 -14.84 16.21
C ALA A 9 -6.20 -15.32 14.83
N LEU A 10 -7.53 -15.41 14.63
CA LEU A 10 -8.12 -15.76 13.34
C LEU A 10 -7.75 -14.72 12.25
N LEU A 11 -7.83 -13.44 12.58
CA LEU A 11 -7.45 -12.36 11.66
C LEU A 11 -5.95 -12.39 11.33
N ALA A 12 -5.10 -12.76 12.29
CA ALA A 12 -3.67 -12.92 12.05
C ALA A 12 -3.39 -14.10 11.08
N ILE A 13 -4.15 -15.19 11.18
CA ILE A 13 -4.08 -16.29 10.21
C ILE A 13 -4.48 -15.80 8.80
N LEU A 14 -5.53 -14.98 8.69
CA LEU A 14 -5.89 -14.36 7.40
C LEU A 14 -4.73 -13.52 6.84
N GLY A 15 -4.01 -12.79 7.69
CA GLY A 15 -2.85 -12.01 7.29
C GLY A 15 -1.70 -12.89 6.76
N ILE A 16 -1.45 -14.05 7.37
CA ILE A 16 -0.47 -15.02 6.89
C ILE A 16 -0.86 -15.53 5.50
N VAL A 17 -2.12 -15.94 5.33
CA VAL A 17 -2.65 -16.39 4.03
C VAL A 17 -2.55 -15.30 2.99
N ALA A 18 -2.94 -14.06 3.33
CA ALA A 18 -2.84 -12.92 2.42
C ALA A 18 -1.39 -12.63 2.01
N GLY A 19 -0.42 -12.76 2.92
CA GLY A 19 1.00 -12.60 2.60
C GLY A 19 1.53 -13.66 1.62
N ILE A 20 1.12 -14.92 1.79
CA ILE A 20 1.47 -16.02 0.87
C ILE A 20 0.84 -15.76 -0.51
N LEU A 21 -0.44 -15.41 -0.55
CA LEU A 21 -1.14 -15.08 -1.80
C LEU A 21 -0.55 -13.84 -2.48
N CYS A 22 -0.11 -12.84 -1.72
CA CYS A 22 0.57 -11.67 -2.24
C CYS A 22 1.84 -12.06 -3.00
N LEU A 23 2.71 -12.86 -2.38
CA LEU A 23 3.91 -13.37 -3.03
C LEU A 23 3.56 -14.16 -4.30
N TYR A 24 2.61 -15.07 -4.22
CA TYR A 24 2.23 -15.93 -5.33
C TYR A 24 1.66 -15.14 -6.52
N PHE A 25 0.72 -14.21 -6.27
CA PHE A 25 0.07 -13.44 -7.32
C PHE A 25 1.00 -12.40 -7.94
N ILE A 26 1.79 -11.69 -7.12
CA ILE A 26 2.75 -10.71 -7.64
C ILE A 26 3.83 -11.41 -8.46
N ALA A 27 4.41 -12.50 -7.97
CA ALA A 27 5.41 -13.26 -8.72
C ALA A 27 4.83 -13.82 -10.04
N GLY A 28 3.58 -14.32 -10.00
CA GLY A 28 2.92 -14.89 -11.16
C GLY A 28 2.54 -13.88 -12.23
N THR A 29 2.27 -12.61 -11.88
CA THR A 29 1.87 -11.56 -12.82
C THR A 29 3.01 -10.63 -13.21
N TYR A 30 4.12 -10.64 -12.49
CA TYR A 30 5.22 -9.69 -12.63
C TYR A 30 5.71 -9.52 -14.08
N ASN A 31 6.18 -10.59 -14.69
CA ASN A 31 6.72 -10.55 -16.05
C ASN A 31 5.64 -10.20 -17.08
N THR A 32 4.44 -10.76 -16.93
CA THR A 32 3.36 -10.55 -17.90
C THR A 32 2.97 -9.08 -17.97
N VAL A 33 2.79 -8.41 -16.82
CA VAL A 33 2.43 -6.99 -16.78
C VAL A 33 3.54 -6.12 -17.36
N ILE A 34 4.81 -6.37 -16.99
CA ILE A 34 5.96 -5.64 -17.51
C ILE A 34 6.04 -5.75 -19.04
N HIS A 35 5.95 -6.98 -19.58
CA HIS A 35 6.07 -7.20 -21.01
C HIS A 35 4.89 -6.64 -21.78
N THR A 36 3.69 -6.64 -21.22
CA THR A 36 2.51 -6.05 -21.87
C THR A 36 2.69 -4.55 -22.07
N HIS A 37 3.07 -3.81 -21.02
CA HIS A 37 3.35 -2.38 -21.13
C HIS A 37 4.54 -2.09 -22.06
N PHE A 38 5.62 -2.88 -21.94
CA PHE A 38 6.79 -2.74 -22.79
C PHE A 38 6.44 -2.90 -24.27
N ASN A 39 5.68 -3.92 -24.63
CA ASN A 39 5.28 -4.20 -26.02
C ASN A 39 4.25 -3.19 -26.56
N ALA A 40 3.47 -2.57 -25.68
CA ALA A 40 2.58 -1.46 -26.03
C ALA A 40 3.32 -0.14 -26.27
N GLY A 41 4.63 -0.08 -26.00
CA GLY A 41 5.41 1.16 -26.11
C GLY A 41 5.31 2.05 -24.85
N ASP A 42 4.65 1.58 -23.81
CA ASP A 42 4.51 2.27 -22.54
C ASP A 42 5.71 1.93 -21.61
N TRP A 43 6.83 2.55 -21.90
CA TRP A 43 8.08 2.34 -21.19
C TRP A 43 8.05 2.88 -19.76
N GLU A 44 7.30 3.96 -19.52
CA GLU A 44 7.17 4.59 -18.20
C GLU A 44 6.50 3.62 -17.24
N GLU A 45 5.36 3.07 -17.63
CA GLU A 45 4.62 2.13 -16.80
C GLU A 45 5.39 0.82 -16.62
N SER A 46 5.99 0.29 -17.68
CA SER A 46 6.84 -0.91 -17.60
C SER A 46 7.96 -0.76 -16.56
N ASN A 47 8.66 0.39 -16.52
CA ASN A 47 9.71 0.63 -15.55
C ASN A 47 9.16 0.82 -14.13
N THR A 48 8.04 1.52 -13.99
CA THR A 48 7.36 1.70 -12.70
C THR A 48 6.93 0.36 -12.12
N VAL A 49 6.35 -0.50 -12.94
CA VAL A 49 5.92 -1.84 -12.54
C VAL A 49 7.10 -2.68 -12.07
N ARG A 50 8.25 -2.65 -12.75
CA ARG A 50 9.46 -3.39 -12.32
C ARG A 50 9.85 -3.08 -10.89
N LEU A 51 9.86 -1.79 -10.53
CA LEU A 51 10.27 -1.35 -9.20
C LEU A 51 9.16 -1.60 -8.17
N VAL A 52 7.95 -1.10 -8.47
CA VAL A 52 6.85 -1.06 -7.52
C VAL A 52 6.33 -2.46 -7.18
N TYR A 53 6.20 -3.33 -8.18
CA TYR A 53 5.79 -4.72 -7.94
C TYR A 53 6.79 -5.48 -7.06
N ALA A 54 8.09 -5.31 -7.33
CA ALA A 54 9.12 -5.97 -6.52
C ALA A 54 9.06 -5.50 -5.06
N VAL A 55 8.97 -4.18 -4.84
CA VAL A 55 8.89 -3.59 -3.49
C VAL A 55 7.61 -4.01 -2.78
N LEU A 56 6.46 -3.96 -3.45
CA LEU A 56 5.18 -4.33 -2.85
C LEU A 56 5.09 -5.83 -2.58
N GLY A 57 5.63 -6.67 -3.47
CA GLY A 57 5.72 -8.12 -3.25
C GLY A 57 6.55 -8.45 -2.01
N TRP A 58 7.68 -7.79 -1.85
CA TRP A 58 8.52 -7.94 -0.67
C TRP A 58 7.82 -7.44 0.60
N LEU A 59 7.24 -6.25 0.57
CA LEU A 59 6.50 -5.68 1.71
C LEU A 59 5.29 -6.54 2.11
N GLY A 60 4.52 -7.02 1.13
CA GLY A 60 3.38 -7.88 1.39
C GLY A 60 3.79 -9.22 2.02
N THR A 61 4.90 -9.80 1.54
CA THR A 61 5.47 -11.01 2.15
C THR A 61 5.94 -10.75 3.57
N ALA A 62 6.65 -9.64 3.80
CA ALA A 62 7.09 -9.24 5.14
C ALA A 62 5.91 -9.00 6.09
N ALA A 63 4.80 -8.43 5.61
CA ALA A 63 3.57 -8.27 6.39
C ALA A 63 2.93 -9.63 6.73
N GLY A 64 3.01 -10.61 5.83
CA GLY A 64 2.63 -11.99 6.11
C GLY A 64 3.46 -12.59 7.25
N VAL A 65 4.78 -12.40 7.23
CA VAL A 65 5.69 -12.83 8.33
C VAL A 65 5.37 -12.08 9.63
N LEU A 66 5.13 -10.76 9.57
CA LEU A 66 4.70 -10.00 10.73
C LEU A 66 3.39 -10.55 11.32
N SER A 67 2.48 -11.04 10.46
CA SER A 67 1.23 -11.66 10.91
C SER A 67 1.45 -12.95 11.73
N VAL A 68 2.56 -13.69 11.51
CA VAL A 68 2.95 -14.82 12.37
C VAL A 68 3.30 -14.33 13.77
N VAL A 69 4.06 -13.23 13.87
CA VAL A 69 4.40 -12.61 15.16
C VAL A 69 3.14 -12.09 15.87
N VAL A 70 2.22 -11.50 15.12
CA VAL A 70 0.91 -11.03 15.61
C VAL A 70 0.08 -12.21 16.14
N LEU A 71 0.03 -13.33 15.41
CA LEU A 71 -0.63 -14.55 15.86
C LEU A 71 -0.09 -15.03 17.20
N TRP A 72 1.25 -15.12 17.30
CA TRP A 72 1.90 -15.47 18.55
C TRP A 72 1.51 -14.52 19.69
N GLY A 73 1.50 -13.20 19.42
CA GLY A 73 1.05 -12.20 20.38
C GLY A 73 -0.39 -12.43 20.87
N PHE A 74 -1.33 -12.75 19.98
CA PHE A 74 -2.71 -13.05 20.39
C PHE A 74 -2.84 -14.35 21.18
N LEU A 75 -2.07 -15.39 20.85
CA LEU A 75 -2.05 -16.64 21.59
C LEU A 75 -1.55 -16.42 23.02
N ASN A 76 -0.59 -15.52 23.22
CA ASN A 76 -0.05 -15.13 24.53
C ASN A 76 -0.84 -13.98 25.18
N LYS A 77 -1.97 -13.55 24.61
CA LYS A 77 -2.84 -12.47 25.12
C LYS A 77 -2.16 -11.11 25.23
N GLU A 78 -1.17 -10.85 24.39
CA GLU A 78 -0.43 -9.61 24.36
C GLU A 78 -1.27 -8.43 23.87
N ARG A 79 -1.16 -7.27 24.53
CA ARG A 79 -1.96 -6.08 24.20
C ARG A 79 -1.53 -5.38 22.91
N TRP A 80 -0.27 -5.51 22.53
CA TRP A 80 0.29 -4.88 21.32
C TRP A 80 -0.13 -5.57 20.01
N ALA A 81 -0.59 -6.83 20.08
CA ALA A 81 -0.82 -7.66 18.91
C ALA A 81 -1.82 -7.05 17.92
N TRP A 82 -2.92 -6.44 18.38
CA TRP A 82 -3.90 -5.80 17.49
C TRP A 82 -3.30 -4.64 16.70
N PHE A 83 -2.43 -3.84 17.33
CA PHE A 83 -1.81 -2.68 16.67
C PHE A 83 -0.89 -3.13 15.52
N TRP A 84 0.02 -4.06 15.80
CA TRP A 84 0.90 -4.61 14.77
C TRP A 84 0.14 -5.42 13.72
N GLY A 85 -0.96 -6.06 14.10
CA GLY A 85 -1.89 -6.67 13.16
C GLY A 85 -2.54 -5.65 12.21
N THR A 86 -2.88 -4.46 12.71
CA THR A 86 -3.38 -3.36 11.87
C THR A 86 -2.29 -2.85 10.93
N VAL A 87 -1.05 -2.72 11.39
CA VAL A 87 0.10 -2.34 10.55
C VAL A 87 0.31 -3.37 9.43
N ALA A 88 0.34 -4.67 9.75
CA ALA A 88 0.47 -5.73 8.75
C ALA A 88 -0.67 -5.68 7.72
N ALA A 89 -1.91 -5.50 8.17
CA ALA A 89 -3.08 -5.38 7.29
C ALA A 89 -2.99 -4.15 6.37
N THR A 90 -2.48 -3.02 6.86
CA THR A 90 -2.29 -1.81 6.05
C THR A 90 -1.27 -2.03 4.93
N ILE A 91 -0.16 -2.70 5.23
CA ILE A 91 0.86 -3.05 4.22
C ILE A 91 0.26 -4.00 3.18
N LEU A 92 -0.50 -5.01 3.62
CA LEU A 92 -1.18 -5.95 2.72
C LEU A 92 -2.25 -5.27 1.86
N LEU A 93 -2.97 -4.27 2.38
CA LEU A 93 -3.90 -3.46 1.60
C LEU A 93 -3.20 -2.75 0.44
N LEU A 94 -2.06 -2.11 0.71
CA LEU A 94 -1.26 -1.45 -0.32
C LEU A 94 -0.71 -2.46 -1.33
N ALA A 95 -0.13 -3.57 -0.85
CA ALA A 95 0.43 -4.62 -1.69
C ALA A 95 -0.63 -5.36 -2.54
N GLY A 96 -1.87 -5.40 -2.08
CA GLY A 96 -3.00 -5.93 -2.85
C GLY A 96 -3.54 -4.93 -3.87
N PHE A 97 -3.66 -3.66 -3.50
CA PHE A 97 -4.32 -2.63 -4.30
C PHE A 97 -3.46 -2.13 -5.47
N PHE A 98 -2.22 -1.73 -5.21
CA PHE A 98 -1.38 -1.09 -6.23
C PHE A 98 -1.12 -1.96 -7.47
N PRO A 99 -0.82 -3.26 -7.36
CA PRO A 99 -0.62 -4.10 -8.54
C PRO A 99 -1.86 -4.27 -9.41
N MET A 100 -3.05 -3.96 -8.88
CA MET A 100 -4.29 -4.02 -9.67
C MET A 100 -4.33 -2.95 -10.75
N ILE A 101 -3.73 -1.78 -10.52
CA ILE A 101 -3.84 -0.63 -11.42
C ILE A 101 -3.19 -0.94 -12.78
N PRO A 102 -1.87 -1.22 -12.87
CA PRO A 102 -1.23 -1.50 -14.15
C PRO A 102 -1.70 -2.81 -14.80
N ALA A 103 -2.12 -3.79 -14.00
CA ALA A 103 -2.71 -5.01 -14.55
C ALA A 103 -4.06 -4.74 -15.22
N ALA A 104 -4.93 -3.94 -14.59
CA ALA A 104 -6.23 -3.57 -15.15
C ALA A 104 -6.07 -2.67 -16.38
N ASP A 105 -5.14 -1.73 -16.36
CA ASP A 105 -4.84 -0.84 -17.49
C ASP A 105 -4.39 -1.63 -18.73
N SER A 106 -3.63 -2.70 -18.52
CA SER A 106 -3.21 -3.64 -19.57
C SER A 106 -4.30 -4.64 -19.99
N GLY A 107 -5.51 -4.56 -19.44
CA GLY A 107 -6.57 -5.54 -19.67
C GLY A 107 -6.29 -6.95 -19.13
N LEU A 108 -5.36 -7.07 -18.20
CA LEU A 108 -4.99 -8.34 -17.56
C LEU A 108 -5.85 -8.64 -16.33
N SER A 109 -5.84 -9.89 -15.89
CA SER A 109 -6.49 -10.28 -14.64
C SER A 109 -5.81 -9.63 -13.43
N VAL A 110 -6.60 -9.31 -12.40
CA VAL A 110 -6.16 -8.62 -11.18
C VAL A 110 -6.24 -9.54 -9.93
N PRO A 111 -5.48 -10.64 -9.87
CA PRO A 111 -5.62 -11.62 -8.80
C PRO A 111 -5.25 -11.07 -7.42
N THR A 112 -4.46 -10.00 -7.34
CA THR A 112 -4.09 -9.32 -6.08
C THR A 112 -5.31 -8.67 -5.40
N MET A 113 -6.46 -8.55 -6.08
CA MET A 113 -7.72 -8.15 -5.47
C MET A 113 -8.11 -9.05 -4.28
N TRP A 114 -7.81 -10.35 -4.34
CA TRP A 114 -8.06 -11.24 -3.22
C TRP A 114 -7.21 -10.91 -1.99
N VAL A 115 -5.96 -10.51 -2.20
CA VAL A 115 -5.09 -10.01 -1.11
C VAL A 115 -5.68 -8.76 -0.49
N PHE A 116 -6.11 -7.80 -1.32
CA PHE A 116 -6.77 -6.57 -0.87
C PHE A 116 -8.02 -6.85 -0.04
N LEU A 117 -8.90 -7.73 -0.49
CA LEU A 117 -10.14 -8.06 0.24
C LEU A 117 -9.85 -8.74 1.59
N LEU A 118 -8.93 -9.69 1.64
CA LEU A 118 -8.52 -10.35 2.90
C LEU A 118 -7.87 -9.34 3.86
N ALA A 119 -7.03 -8.47 3.34
CA ALA A 119 -6.38 -7.42 4.11
C ALA A 119 -7.40 -6.40 4.65
N ALA A 120 -8.43 -6.05 3.88
CA ALA A 120 -9.51 -5.16 4.33
C ALA A 120 -10.27 -5.78 5.52
N VAL A 121 -10.65 -7.05 5.42
CA VAL A 121 -11.30 -7.77 6.54
C VAL A 121 -10.41 -7.79 7.77
N MET A 122 -9.11 -8.08 7.58
CA MET A 122 -8.13 -8.06 8.67
C MET A 122 -8.01 -6.66 9.29
N TRP A 123 -7.93 -5.61 8.49
CA TRP A 123 -7.75 -4.24 8.94
C TRP A 123 -8.92 -3.76 9.82
N PHE A 124 -10.15 -3.89 9.32
CA PHE A 124 -11.35 -3.55 10.10
C PHE A 124 -11.45 -4.39 11.35
N GLY A 125 -11.22 -5.68 11.24
CA GLY A 125 -11.27 -6.63 12.35
C GLY A 125 -10.25 -6.31 13.44
N MET A 126 -9.01 -5.98 13.09
CA MET A 126 -7.96 -5.63 14.06
C MET A 126 -8.29 -4.35 14.83
N LEU A 127 -8.83 -3.33 14.17
CA LEU A 127 -9.29 -2.10 14.83
C LEU A 127 -10.42 -2.39 15.83
N LEU A 128 -11.38 -3.26 15.47
CA LEU A 128 -12.45 -3.68 16.35
C LEU A 128 -11.92 -4.48 17.55
N VAL A 129 -10.97 -5.40 17.33
CA VAL A 129 -10.30 -6.16 18.41
C VAL A 129 -9.55 -5.23 19.35
N GLY A 130 -8.90 -4.17 18.80
CA GLY A 130 -8.26 -3.11 19.58
C GLY A 130 -9.24 -2.21 20.33
N GLY A 131 -10.55 -2.36 20.08
CA GLY A 131 -11.60 -1.55 20.68
C GLY A 131 -11.58 -0.10 20.22
N VAL A 132 -11.18 0.11 18.99
CA VAL A 132 -11.24 1.42 18.32
C VAL A 132 -12.72 1.73 18.04
N GLY A 133 -13.16 2.92 18.41
CA GLY A 133 -14.56 3.33 18.21
C GLY A 133 -14.91 3.51 16.73
N GLY A 134 -16.16 3.19 16.34
CA GLY A 134 -16.58 3.22 14.94
C GLY A 134 -16.32 4.57 14.24
N LYS A 135 -16.51 5.70 14.91
CA LYS A 135 -16.19 7.04 14.36
C LYS A 135 -14.71 7.17 13.96
N ILE A 136 -13.81 6.63 14.79
CA ILE A 136 -12.36 6.67 14.49
C ILE A 136 -12.05 5.72 13.35
N ILE A 137 -12.68 4.55 13.30
CA ILE A 137 -12.50 3.61 12.18
C ILE A 137 -12.91 4.27 10.87
N THR A 138 -14.08 4.93 10.82
CA THR A 138 -14.53 5.65 9.63
C THR A 138 -13.56 6.77 9.23
N LEU A 139 -13.12 7.57 10.20
CA LEU A 139 -12.17 8.66 9.96
C LEU A 139 -10.84 8.14 9.42
N THR A 140 -10.30 7.08 10.01
CA THR A 140 -9.04 6.48 9.55
C THR A 140 -9.18 5.78 8.20
N PHE A 141 -10.37 5.26 7.87
CA PHE A 141 -10.65 4.72 6.55
C PHE A 141 -10.63 5.84 5.48
N ILE A 142 -11.32 6.97 5.71
CA ILE A 142 -11.32 8.11 4.79
C ILE A 142 -9.90 8.67 4.64
N ALA A 143 -9.18 8.87 5.75
CA ALA A 143 -7.79 9.32 5.72
C ALA A 143 -6.86 8.31 5.03
N GLY A 144 -7.16 7.01 5.13
CA GLY A 144 -6.44 5.96 4.42
C GLY A 144 -6.63 6.04 2.91
N LEU A 145 -7.83 6.35 2.43
CA LEU A 145 -8.08 6.60 1.01
C LEU A 145 -7.30 7.83 0.52
N ALA A 146 -7.31 8.93 1.28
CA ALA A 146 -6.53 10.11 0.96
C ALA A 146 -5.02 9.82 0.92
N TYR A 147 -4.51 9.02 1.88
CA TYR A 147 -3.13 8.54 1.89
C TYR A 147 -2.79 7.77 0.61
N VAL A 148 -3.64 6.82 0.20
CA VAL A 148 -3.42 6.01 -0.99
C VAL A 148 -3.37 6.89 -2.25
N LEU A 149 -4.31 7.83 -2.40
CA LEU A 149 -4.34 8.74 -3.54
C LEU A 149 -3.08 9.62 -3.61
N THR A 150 -2.69 10.25 -2.50
CA THR A 150 -1.47 11.06 -2.47
C THR A 150 -0.20 10.24 -2.67
N PHE A 151 -0.19 8.98 -2.24
CA PHE A 151 0.92 8.06 -2.49
C PHE A 151 1.04 7.71 -3.98
N ILE A 152 -0.08 7.43 -4.65
CA ILE A 152 -0.11 7.16 -6.10
C ILE A 152 0.43 8.37 -6.86
N ASP A 153 -0.05 9.57 -6.55
CA ASP A 153 0.44 10.80 -7.17
C ASP A 153 1.95 11.00 -6.98
N GLY A 154 2.52 10.54 -5.85
CA GLY A 154 3.96 10.57 -5.59
C GLY A 154 4.77 9.52 -6.37
N VAL A 155 4.14 8.41 -6.80
CA VAL A 155 4.81 7.36 -7.60
C VAL A 155 5.00 7.78 -9.05
N ALA A 156 4.05 8.49 -9.64
CA ALA A 156 4.09 8.90 -11.04
C ALA A 156 5.40 9.65 -11.46
N PRO A 157 5.96 10.57 -10.65
CA PRO A 157 7.22 11.22 -11.01
C PRO A 157 8.44 10.31 -11.02
N ILE A 158 8.40 9.17 -10.29
CA ILE A 158 9.52 8.22 -10.27
C ILE A 158 9.72 7.62 -11.65
N SER A 159 8.65 7.22 -12.34
CA SER A 159 8.74 6.69 -13.69
C SER A 159 9.22 7.74 -14.69
N LYS A 160 8.73 8.97 -14.58
CA LYS A 160 9.18 10.08 -15.42
C LYS A 160 10.67 10.43 -15.21
N PHE A 161 11.12 10.43 -13.97
CA PHE A 161 12.53 10.63 -13.64
C PHE A 161 13.39 9.52 -14.26
N GLN A 162 12.96 8.28 -14.16
CA GLN A 162 13.68 7.12 -14.69
C GLN A 162 13.76 7.14 -16.22
N THR A 163 12.66 7.48 -16.92
CA THR A 163 12.65 7.60 -18.39
C THR A 163 13.49 8.75 -18.89
N THR A 164 13.55 9.87 -18.17
CA THR A 164 14.45 10.99 -18.52
C THR A 164 15.90 10.57 -18.54
N PHE A 165 16.33 9.69 -17.64
CA PHE A 165 17.71 9.16 -17.64
C PHE A 165 17.94 8.10 -18.72
N GLN A 166 16.95 7.31 -19.08
CA GLN A 166 17.09 6.23 -20.07
C GLN A 166 16.88 6.69 -21.51
N MET A 167 16.14 7.76 -21.73
CA MET A 167 15.86 8.33 -23.06
C MET A 167 16.12 9.85 -23.08
N PRO A 168 17.38 10.28 -22.97
CA PRO A 168 17.70 11.70 -22.89
C PRO A 168 17.26 12.50 -24.12
N THR A 169 17.13 11.86 -25.30
CA THR A 169 16.76 12.53 -26.54
C THR A 169 15.29 12.89 -26.65
N ALA A 170 14.37 12.08 -26.10
CA ALA A 170 12.93 12.31 -26.21
C ALA A 170 12.43 13.42 -25.28
N TYR A 171 12.99 13.52 -24.07
CA TYR A 171 12.56 14.49 -23.05
C TYR A 171 13.37 15.79 -23.07
N VAL A 172 14.67 15.73 -23.35
CA VAL A 172 15.54 16.91 -23.37
C VAL A 172 15.31 17.80 -24.58
N GLN A 173 14.77 17.26 -25.67
CA GLN A 173 14.42 18.03 -26.87
C GLN A 173 13.01 18.61 -26.86
N ASN A 174 12.23 18.36 -25.80
CA ASN A 174 10.86 18.88 -25.70
C ASN A 174 10.91 20.36 -25.29
N GLU A 175 10.23 21.21 -26.05
CA GLU A 175 10.07 22.65 -25.76
C GLU A 175 9.48 22.93 -24.37
N ASN A 176 8.88 21.90 -23.75
CA ASN A 176 8.26 21.96 -22.42
C ASN A 176 9.14 21.41 -21.27
N ALA A 177 10.46 21.30 -21.45
CA ALA A 177 11.38 20.73 -20.43
C ALA A 177 11.25 21.41 -19.06
N PHE A 178 11.04 22.74 -19.04
CA PHE A 178 10.80 23.48 -17.80
C PHE A 178 9.54 23.00 -17.06
N TRP A 179 8.43 22.86 -17.78
CA TRP A 179 7.15 22.42 -17.18
C TRP A 179 7.20 20.97 -16.74
N ASN A 180 7.88 20.11 -17.49
CA ASN A 180 8.11 18.72 -17.08
C ASN A 180 8.94 18.65 -15.78
N GLY A 181 10.00 19.45 -15.67
CA GLY A 181 10.77 19.56 -14.43
C GLY A 181 9.94 20.06 -13.26
N MET A 182 9.15 21.12 -13.48
CA MET A 182 8.23 21.64 -12.47
C MET A 182 7.20 20.61 -12.02
N TYR A 183 6.62 19.85 -12.95
CA TYR A 183 5.68 18.78 -12.65
C TYR A 183 6.30 17.70 -11.77
N VAL A 184 7.49 17.22 -12.12
CA VAL A 184 8.22 16.21 -11.33
C VAL A 184 8.53 16.71 -9.92
N ILE A 185 8.98 17.97 -9.79
CA ILE A 185 9.28 18.57 -8.48
C ILE A 185 8.01 18.73 -7.64
N LEU A 186 6.94 19.27 -8.23
CA LEU A 186 5.70 19.53 -7.50
C LEU A 186 5.01 18.24 -7.05
N GLN A 187 5.07 17.19 -7.86
CA GLN A 187 4.50 15.90 -7.45
C GLN A 187 5.24 15.25 -6.28
N GLN A 188 6.50 15.60 -6.01
CA GLN A 188 7.20 15.14 -4.80
C GLN A 188 6.51 15.66 -3.52
N ILE A 189 5.76 16.75 -3.58
CA ILE A 189 4.96 17.26 -2.46
C ILE A 189 3.92 16.21 -2.01
N SER A 190 3.42 15.37 -2.92
CA SER A 190 2.49 14.29 -2.61
C SER A 190 3.05 13.28 -1.60
N TRP A 191 4.37 13.05 -1.57
CA TRP A 191 5.02 12.22 -0.56
C TRP A 191 4.89 12.80 0.85
N TRP A 192 5.01 14.12 0.97
CA TRP A 192 4.82 14.79 2.25
C TRP A 192 3.35 14.75 2.68
N GLY A 193 2.43 14.88 1.73
CA GLY A 193 1.00 14.68 1.98
C GLY A 193 0.69 13.27 2.46
N ALA A 194 1.24 12.26 1.81
CA ALA A 194 1.10 10.86 2.23
C ALA A 194 1.68 10.64 3.64
N ALA A 195 2.86 11.20 3.94
CA ALA A 195 3.46 11.11 5.27
C ALA A 195 2.57 11.79 6.33
N ALA A 196 1.99 12.97 6.03
CA ALA A 196 1.09 13.66 6.93
C ALA A 196 -0.17 12.83 7.22
N TRP A 197 -0.79 12.21 6.19
CA TRP A 197 -1.93 11.30 6.37
C TRP A 197 -1.57 10.09 7.23
N ALA A 198 -0.40 9.48 7.02
CA ALA A 198 0.06 8.36 7.84
C ALA A 198 0.21 8.77 9.32
N ILE A 199 0.83 9.93 9.59
CA ILE A 199 0.99 10.48 10.93
C ILE A 199 -0.37 10.77 11.56
N PHE A 200 -1.30 11.38 10.82
CA PHE A 200 -2.66 11.63 11.26
C PHE A 200 -3.40 10.34 11.65
N ILE A 201 -3.39 9.32 10.79
CA ILE A 201 -4.02 8.03 11.05
C ILE A 201 -3.46 7.41 12.33
N PHE A 202 -2.12 7.39 12.47
CA PHE A 202 -1.45 6.86 13.65
C PHE A 202 -1.88 7.59 14.93
N GLY A 203 -1.90 8.92 14.89
CA GLY A 203 -2.33 9.75 16.01
C GLY A 203 -3.81 9.58 16.36
N ALA A 204 -4.69 9.49 15.35
CA ALA A 204 -6.14 9.30 15.52
C ALA A 204 -6.45 7.94 16.15
N VAL A 205 -5.84 6.86 15.67
CA VAL A 205 -5.98 5.51 16.25
C VAL A 205 -5.46 5.48 17.69
N GLY A 206 -4.32 6.17 17.95
CA GLY A 206 -3.73 6.32 19.29
C GLY A 206 -4.47 7.32 20.19
N LYS A 207 -5.58 7.95 19.74
CA LYS A 207 -6.35 8.97 20.45
C LYS A 207 -5.48 10.15 20.92
N LYS A 208 -4.52 10.55 20.11
CA LYS A 208 -3.61 11.66 20.42
C LYS A 208 -4.21 12.99 20.00
N ARG A 209 -4.24 13.98 20.91
CA ARG A 209 -4.81 15.31 20.62
C ARG A 209 -4.06 16.08 19.53
N TRP A 210 -2.77 15.84 19.37
CA TRP A 210 -1.95 16.45 18.32
C TRP A 210 -2.27 15.96 16.90
N ALA A 211 -3.05 14.88 16.76
CA ALA A 211 -3.45 14.43 15.43
C ALA A 211 -4.36 15.43 14.69
N LEU A 212 -5.21 16.17 15.42
CA LEU A 212 -6.18 17.11 14.82
C LEU A 212 -5.54 18.21 13.97
N PRO A 213 -4.42 18.86 14.37
CA PRO A 213 -3.81 19.89 13.54
C PRO A 213 -2.97 19.36 12.37
N VAL A 214 -2.77 18.05 12.26
CA VAL A 214 -1.98 17.41 11.18
C VAL A 214 -2.88 16.99 10.01
N GLY A 215 -4.14 16.66 10.25
CA GLY A 215 -5.14 16.27 9.25
C GLY A 215 -6.17 17.36 9.03
#